data_572b87e8a9d772c9d7fe0a68a93424d2
#
_entry.id   572b87e8a9d772c9d7fe0a68a93424d2
#
_cell.length_a   1.000
_cell.length_b   1.000
_cell.length_c   1.000
_cell.angle_alpha   90.00
_cell.angle_beta   90.00
_cell.angle_gamma   90.00
#
_symmetry.space_group_name_H-M   'P 1'
#
loop_
_entity.id
_entity.type
_entity.pdbx_description
1 polymer ?
#
loop_
_entity_poly.entity_id
_entity_poly.type
_entity_poly.pdbx_seq_one_letter_code
_entity_poly.pdbx_strand_id
1 'polypeptide(L)' 'MKRILKVNGMKCKGCSEAIEKALEKFDEIDVVTADFASGHVNIESKEEFDLGKAKKAIEDLGYEVEDYEGVE' A
#
# COMPACT_ATOMS: atom_id res chain seq x y z
N MET A 1 -12.15 -2.25 -6.48
CA MET A 1 -11.67 -0.86 -6.61
C MET A 1 -10.15 -0.83 -6.53
N LYS A 2 -9.56 0.07 -7.27
CA LYS A 2 -8.10 0.23 -7.28
C LYS A 2 -7.72 1.53 -6.60
N ARG A 3 -6.67 1.47 -5.79
CA ARG A 3 -6.11 2.65 -5.12
C ARG A 3 -4.60 2.62 -5.25
N ILE A 4 -4.02 3.79 -5.35
CA ILE A 4 -2.57 3.93 -5.44
C ILE A 4 -2.10 4.84 -4.32
N LEU A 5 -1.11 4.34 -3.56
CA LEU A 5 -0.48 5.12 -2.50
C LEU A 5 0.95 5.41 -2.89
N LYS A 6 1.42 6.61 -2.61
CA LYS A 6 2.81 6.96 -2.80
C LYS A 6 3.52 6.87 -1.45
N VAL A 7 4.51 6.02 -1.38
CA VAL A 7 5.22 5.73 -0.13
C VAL A 7 6.69 6.10 -0.26
N ASN A 8 7.16 6.86 0.72
CA ASN A 8 8.56 7.24 0.80
C ASN A 8 9.29 6.30 1.75
N GLY A 9 10.53 5.99 1.44
CA GLY A 9 11.37 5.16 2.29
C GLY A 9 11.55 3.74 1.82
N MET A 10 10.83 3.33 0.77
CA MET A 10 11.07 2.02 0.16
C MET A 10 12.37 2.10 -0.64
N LYS A 11 13.39 1.40 -0.19
CA LYS A 11 14.70 1.44 -0.83
C LYS A 11 15.10 0.13 -1.48
N CYS A 12 14.40 -0.94 -1.18
CA CYS A 12 14.73 -2.26 -1.70
C CYS A 12 13.50 -3.13 -1.78
N LYS A 13 13.67 -4.27 -2.43
CA LYS A 13 12.59 -5.23 -2.62
C LYS A 13 12.02 -5.73 -1.28
N GLY A 14 12.87 -5.92 -0.29
CA GLY A 14 12.41 -6.36 1.02
C GLY A 14 11.46 -5.37 1.67
N CYS A 15 11.66 -4.08 1.44
CA CYS A 15 10.77 -3.04 1.95
C CYS A 15 9.39 -3.14 1.31
N SER A 16 9.35 -3.31 -0.01
CA SER A 16 8.07 -3.43 -0.70
C SER A 16 7.34 -4.71 -0.30
N GLU A 17 8.07 -5.80 -0.10
CA GLU A 17 7.45 -7.05 0.36
C GLU A 17 6.85 -6.91 1.75
N ALA A 18 7.51 -6.18 2.64
CA ALA A 18 6.98 -5.95 3.98
C ALA A 18 5.65 -5.20 3.92
N ILE A 19 5.56 -4.21 3.06
CA ILE A 19 4.33 -3.45 2.86
C ILE A 19 3.23 -4.34 2.30
N GLU A 20 3.57 -5.14 1.29
CA GLU A 20 2.60 -6.07 0.70
C GLU A 20 2.04 -7.02 1.74
N LYS A 21 2.90 -7.60 2.56
CA LYS A 21 2.48 -8.53 3.60
C LYS A 21 1.58 -7.86 4.64
N ALA A 22 1.92 -6.64 5.02
CA ALA A 22 1.13 -5.92 6.01
C ALA A 22 -0.28 -5.62 5.49
N LEU A 23 -0.39 -5.27 4.22
CA LEU A 23 -1.68 -4.95 3.62
C LEU A 23 -2.49 -6.20 3.26
N GLU A 24 -1.83 -7.30 2.95
CA GLU A 24 -2.52 -8.55 2.65
C GLU A 24 -3.29 -9.11 3.84
N LYS A 25 -3.01 -8.63 5.04
CA LYS A 25 -3.73 -9.06 6.24
C LYS A 25 -5.16 -8.54 6.29
N PHE A 26 -5.47 -7.53 5.51
CA PHE A 26 -6.81 -6.98 5.45
C PHE A 26 -7.68 -7.83 4.52
N ASP A 27 -8.79 -8.31 5.02
CA ASP A 27 -9.71 -9.15 4.24
C ASP A 27 -10.30 -8.42 3.04
N GLU A 28 -10.43 -7.10 3.13
CA GLU A 28 -11.00 -6.29 2.06
C GLU A 28 -10.08 -6.20 0.85
N ILE A 29 -8.81 -6.46 1.04
CA ILE A 29 -7.83 -6.34 -0.05
C ILE A 29 -7.66 -7.67 -0.77
N ASP A 30 -7.85 -7.65 -2.10
CA ASP A 30 -7.63 -8.82 -2.94
C ASP A 30 -6.18 -8.94 -3.36
N VAL A 31 -5.64 -7.83 -3.87
CA VAL A 31 -4.28 -7.82 -4.39
C VAL A 31 -3.60 -6.53 -3.97
N VAL A 32 -2.36 -6.63 -3.54
CA VAL A 32 -1.54 -5.47 -3.26
C VAL A 32 -0.18 -5.68 -3.94
N THR A 33 0.27 -4.66 -4.64
CA THR A 33 1.57 -4.68 -5.33
C THR A 33 2.33 -3.43 -4.94
N ALA A 34 3.50 -3.61 -4.35
CA ALA A 34 4.37 -2.50 -3.98
C ALA A 34 5.57 -2.46 -4.92
N ASP A 35 5.84 -1.28 -5.47
CA ASP A 35 6.98 -1.07 -6.36
C ASP A 35 7.94 -0.09 -5.69
N PHE A 36 9.08 -0.60 -5.24
CA PHE A 36 10.08 0.23 -4.56
C PHE A 36 10.77 1.20 -5.52
N ALA A 37 10.83 0.86 -6.79
CA ALA A 37 11.50 1.72 -7.76
C ALA A 37 10.74 3.03 -7.99
N SER A 38 9.41 2.96 -8.05
CA SER A 38 8.57 4.14 -8.22
C SER A 38 8.04 4.70 -6.91
N GLY A 39 8.06 3.89 -5.86
CA GLY A 39 7.50 4.26 -4.57
C GLY A 39 5.99 4.14 -4.52
N HIS A 40 5.39 3.43 -5.45
CA HIS A 40 3.94 3.29 -5.50
C HIS A 40 3.49 1.96 -4.94
N VAL A 41 2.38 1.99 -4.22
CA VAL A 41 1.72 0.78 -3.74
C VAL A 41 0.33 0.74 -4.36
N ASN A 42 0.08 -0.29 -5.15
CA ASN A 42 -1.20 -0.49 -5.82
C ASN A 42 -2.03 -1.47 -5.01
N ILE A 43 -3.25 -1.08 -4.69
CA ILE A 43 -4.16 -1.89 -3.91
C ILE A 43 -5.41 -2.15 -4.72
N GLU A 44 -5.81 -3.42 -4.84
CA GLU A 44 -7.07 -3.80 -5.46
C GLU A 44 -7.94 -4.45 -4.40
N SER A 45 -9.17 -3.97 -4.30
CA SER A 45 -10.14 -4.55 -3.35
C SER A 45 -11.45 -4.77 -4.06
N LYS A 46 -12.24 -5.74 -3.57
CA LYS A 46 -13.56 -6.04 -4.13
C LYS A 46 -14.57 -4.98 -3.79
N GLU A 47 -14.41 -4.38 -2.62
CA GLU A 47 -15.32 -3.38 -2.11
C GLU A 47 -14.53 -2.15 -1.72
N GLU A 48 -15.25 -1.08 -1.42
CA GLU A 48 -14.61 0.13 -0.96
C GLU A 48 -13.82 -0.16 0.31
N PHE A 49 -12.58 0.30 0.32
CA PHE A 49 -11.64 0.04 1.39
C PHE A 49 -11.16 1.36 2.00
N ASP A 50 -11.04 1.39 3.32
CA ASP A 50 -10.57 2.58 4.02
C ASP A 50 -9.05 2.72 3.84
N LEU A 51 -8.65 3.67 3.00
CA LEU A 51 -7.24 3.93 2.75
C LEU A 51 -6.50 4.42 4.00
N GLY A 52 -7.21 4.99 4.96
CA GLY A 52 -6.60 5.38 6.21
C GLY A 52 -6.01 4.20 6.96
N LYS A 53 -6.65 3.05 6.87
CA LYS A 53 -6.13 1.82 7.49
C LYS A 53 -4.86 1.36 6.81
N ALA A 54 -4.83 1.40 5.48
CA ALA A 54 -3.64 1.03 4.72
C ALA A 54 -2.49 1.98 5.02
N LYS A 55 -2.78 3.27 5.04
CA LYS A 55 -1.79 4.29 5.36
C LYS A 55 -1.17 4.04 6.73
N LYS A 56 -2.00 3.79 7.73
CA LYS A 56 -1.52 3.54 9.08
C LYS A 56 -0.66 2.29 9.16
N ALA A 57 -1.07 1.23 8.47
CA ALA A 57 -0.29 -0.01 8.45
C ALA A 57 1.10 0.21 7.87
N ILE A 58 1.19 1.02 6.81
CA ILE A 58 2.46 1.35 6.19
C ILE A 58 3.30 2.22 7.12
N GLU A 59 2.68 3.20 7.77
CA GLU A 59 3.39 4.07 8.70
C GLU A 59 3.92 3.31 9.91
N ASP A 60 3.18 2.32 10.37
CA ASP A 60 3.61 1.47 11.49
C ASP A 60 4.88 0.69 11.17
N LEU A 61 5.16 0.46 9.88
CA LEU A 61 6.39 -0.20 9.45
C LEU A 61 7.57 0.77 9.39
N GLY A 62 7.33 2.06 9.59
CA GLY A 62 8.38 3.06 9.55
C GLY A 62 8.50 3.80 8.23
N TYR A 63 7.54 3.63 7.34
CA TYR A 63 7.53 4.32 6.05
C TYR A 63 6.55 5.49 6.11
N GLU A 64 6.73 6.44 5.19
CA GLU A 64 5.86 7.60 5.11
C GLU A 64 4.99 7.52 3.87
N VAL A 65 3.69 7.70 4.05
CA VAL A 65 2.75 7.77 2.94
C VAL A 65 2.57 9.22 2.58
N GLU A 66 3.04 9.59 1.40
CA GLU A 66 3.01 10.99 0.95
C GLU A 66 1.64 11.38 0.41
N ASP A 67 1.06 10.51 -0.41
CA ASP A 67 -0.20 10.82 -1.07
C ASP A 67 -0.88 9.54 -1.54
N TYR A 68 -2.15 9.65 -1.88
CA TYR A 68 -2.85 8.52 -2.46
C TYR A 68 -3.91 9.01 -3.43
N GLU A 69 -4.17 8.19 -4.43
CA GLU A 69 -5.17 8.47 -5.44
C GLU A 69 -6.10 7.27 -5.61
N GLY A 70 -7.36 7.56 -5.87
CA GLY A 70 -8.31 6.52 -6.22
C GLY A 70 -8.33 6.35 -7.74
N VAL A 71 -8.12 5.12 -8.18
CA VAL A 71 -8.15 4.79 -9.61
C VAL A 71 -9.12 3.63 -9.80
N GLU A 72 -10.05 3.81 -10.67
CA GLU A 72 -11.04 2.77 -10.97
C GLU A 72 -11.04 2.42 -12.44
#